data_76306b3f1858f916bd67c9896e0252b6
#
_entry.id   76306b3f1858f916bd67c9896e0252b6
#
_cell.length_a   1.000
_cell.length_b   1.000
_cell.length_c   1.000
_cell.angle_alpha   90.00
_cell.angle_beta   90.00
_cell.angle_gamma   90.00
#
_symmetry.space_group_name_H-M   'P 1'
#
loop_
_entity.id
_entity.type
_entity.pdbx_description
1 polymer ?
#
loop_
_entity_poly.entity_id
_entity_poly.type
_entity_poly.pdbx_seq_one_letter_code
_entity_poly.pdbx_strand_id
1 'polypeptide(L)'
;EGHIIEILGGEGDKGVDVLSIIKAYNIPAEFPDEVLKDVEKVPEKISSGEIENRRDLRNLTAITIDGEDARDLDDAVSLEIIDGGIYRLGVHIADVTHYVTEGSALDKEALNRGTSVYFPDRVIPMLPAELSNGICSLNANEDRFAFSVIMDIDNLGRVVNHDIFESVINVSERMTYTDVYNILEHNDKELIQRYKPLIPMLEQMKDLALILGKKRKIRGAIDFDFDEAKIIVDENGKPIEIKKYKITIANKIIEEFMLLCNETVSEHFYWLNIPFVYRIHEDPDIEKMEILNKFLFNFGYKIKGINKIHPRALQDVIEKAKGSPQARMIGTMMLRSLQKARYSFEHDHHFGLAAGYYSHFTAPIRRYPDLVIHRIMKEYIKGVFDETRNEHYSEILPEIAKHCSQREKNAEEAERDCDDMKKAEYMKSYIGEVFTGIISNIASFGMFVELDNTIEGLVRLSSMEDDYYRYDEKHYCLIGERMRKTYRIGDMVKVLVIRSSPETRQIDFALTDEK
;
A
#
# COMPACT_ATOMS: atom_id res chain seq x y z
N GLU A 1 27.44 -29.49 -1.56
CA GLU A 1 28.57 -28.56 -1.52
C GLU A 1 28.09 -27.22 -2.04
N GLY A 2 28.40 -26.13 -1.31
CA GLY A 2 28.09 -24.74 -1.72
C GLY A 2 29.40 -23.97 -1.90
N HIS A 3 29.38 -22.93 -2.71
CA HIS A 3 30.48 -21.99 -2.86
C HIS A 3 30.07 -20.64 -2.32
N ILE A 4 30.94 -20.00 -1.55
CA ILE A 4 30.77 -18.59 -1.15
C ILE A 4 31.02 -17.75 -2.40
N ILE A 5 30.02 -16.96 -2.81
CA ILE A 5 30.11 -16.07 -3.98
C ILE A 5 30.37 -14.61 -3.58
N GLU A 6 29.95 -14.21 -2.38
CA GLU A 6 30.11 -12.84 -1.87
C GLU A 6 30.13 -12.86 -0.34
N ILE A 7 30.88 -11.95 0.28
CA ILE A 7 30.86 -11.68 1.71
C ILE A 7 30.17 -10.33 1.88
N LEU A 8 29.01 -10.31 2.54
CA LEU A 8 28.20 -9.10 2.71
C LEU A 8 28.71 -8.18 3.83
N GLY A 9 29.48 -8.74 4.78
CA GLY A 9 30.04 -8.06 5.95
C GLY A 9 30.11 -9.01 7.15
N GLY A 10 30.52 -8.49 8.31
CA GLY A 10 30.56 -9.20 9.59
C GLY A 10 29.20 -9.16 10.29
N GLU A 11 29.02 -10.08 11.25
CA GLU A 11 27.85 -10.06 12.14
C GLU A 11 27.85 -8.76 12.96
N GLY A 12 26.75 -7.99 12.88
CA GLY A 12 26.57 -6.70 13.57
C GLY A 12 27.12 -5.49 12.81
N ASP A 13 27.69 -5.66 11.61
CA ASP A 13 28.04 -4.53 10.75
C ASP A 13 26.76 -3.80 10.29
N LYS A 14 26.84 -2.48 10.21
CA LYS A 14 25.72 -1.60 9.85
C LYS A 14 25.06 -2.01 8.52
N GLY A 15 23.77 -2.36 8.56
CA GLY A 15 22.93 -2.61 7.39
C GLY A 15 23.21 -3.93 6.65
N VAL A 16 24.06 -4.81 7.18
CA VAL A 16 24.34 -6.16 6.62
C VAL A 16 23.11 -7.06 6.78
N ASP A 17 22.38 -6.89 7.85
CA ASP A 17 21.14 -7.58 8.14
C ASP A 17 20.09 -7.33 7.03
N VAL A 18 19.81 -6.07 6.71
CA VAL A 18 18.88 -5.70 5.61
C VAL A 18 19.46 -6.11 4.26
N LEU A 19 20.80 -5.96 4.05
CA LEU A 19 21.45 -6.38 2.81
C LEU A 19 21.31 -7.88 2.57
N SER A 20 21.33 -8.69 3.62
CA SER A 20 21.12 -10.14 3.52
C SER A 20 19.72 -10.48 2.99
N ILE A 21 18.69 -9.74 3.41
CA ILE A 21 17.32 -9.89 2.91
C ILE A 21 17.24 -9.46 1.44
N ILE A 22 17.81 -8.29 1.10
CA ILE A 22 17.86 -7.78 -0.29
C ILE A 22 18.45 -8.86 -1.22
N LYS A 23 19.57 -9.47 -0.83
CA LYS A 23 20.22 -10.55 -1.61
C LYS A 23 19.39 -11.84 -1.66
N ALA A 24 18.76 -12.24 -0.54
CA ALA A 24 17.92 -13.43 -0.48
C ALA A 24 16.71 -13.36 -1.43
N TYR A 25 16.15 -12.16 -1.62
CA TYR A 25 15.03 -11.93 -2.53
C TYR A 25 15.46 -11.50 -3.95
N ASN A 26 16.77 -11.51 -4.25
CA ASN A 26 17.34 -11.06 -5.53
C ASN A 26 16.83 -9.67 -5.95
N ILE A 27 16.77 -8.73 -5.00
CA ILE A 27 16.40 -7.35 -5.25
C ILE A 27 17.64 -6.60 -5.77
N PRO A 28 17.60 -5.97 -6.96
CA PRO A 28 18.72 -5.20 -7.51
C PRO A 28 19.01 -3.95 -6.65
N ALA A 29 20.11 -3.95 -5.88
CA ALA A 29 20.44 -2.85 -4.99
C ALA A 29 21.10 -1.66 -5.73
N GLU A 30 21.86 -1.94 -6.78
CA GLU A 30 22.62 -0.94 -7.54
C GLU A 30 22.07 -0.79 -8.95
N PHE A 31 22.29 0.37 -9.56
CA PHE A 31 21.94 0.59 -10.96
C PHE A 31 23.14 0.28 -11.86
N PRO A 32 22.94 -0.39 -13.02
CA PRO A 32 23.98 -0.61 -14.01
C PRO A 32 24.56 0.70 -14.55
N ASP A 33 25.85 0.69 -14.95
CA ASP A 33 26.54 1.85 -15.54
C ASP A 33 25.81 2.45 -16.75
N GLU A 34 25.12 1.63 -17.53
CA GLU A 34 24.36 2.08 -18.70
C GLU A 34 23.17 2.96 -18.30
N VAL A 35 22.52 2.61 -17.18
CA VAL A 35 21.43 3.39 -16.60
C VAL A 35 21.97 4.72 -16.08
N LEU A 36 23.07 4.70 -15.34
CA LEU A 36 23.68 5.92 -14.80
C LEU A 36 24.11 6.91 -15.91
N LYS A 37 24.62 6.39 -17.04
CA LYS A 37 24.93 7.21 -18.23
C LYS A 37 23.67 7.81 -18.89
N ASP A 38 22.54 7.13 -18.85
CA ASP A 38 21.29 7.70 -19.36
C ASP A 38 20.75 8.79 -18.43
N VAL A 39 20.92 8.62 -17.13
CA VAL A 39 20.58 9.63 -16.12
C VAL A 39 21.35 10.93 -16.31
N GLU A 40 22.65 10.88 -16.64
CA GLU A 40 23.47 12.07 -16.91
C GLU A 40 22.93 12.98 -18.02
N LYS A 41 22.08 12.43 -18.92
CA LYS A 41 21.47 13.17 -20.02
C LYS A 41 20.14 13.83 -19.64
N VAL A 42 19.57 13.44 -18.49
CA VAL A 42 18.29 13.97 -18.03
C VAL A 42 18.49 15.39 -17.51
N PRO A 43 17.68 16.37 -17.97
CA PRO A 43 17.83 17.75 -17.51
C PRO A 43 17.34 17.91 -16.06
N GLU A 44 17.96 18.80 -15.31
CA GLU A 44 17.50 19.14 -13.96
C GLU A 44 16.21 19.97 -13.96
N LYS A 45 15.90 20.66 -15.06
CA LYS A 45 14.73 21.54 -15.21
C LYS A 45 14.09 21.32 -16.59
N ILE A 46 12.77 21.48 -16.64
CA ILE A 46 12.04 21.46 -17.90
C ILE A 46 12.39 22.69 -18.75
N SER A 47 12.45 22.49 -20.07
CA SER A 47 12.71 23.58 -21.00
C SER A 47 11.42 24.25 -21.49
N SER A 48 11.50 25.55 -21.80
CA SER A 48 10.31 26.31 -22.28
C SER A 48 9.75 25.78 -23.61
N GLY A 49 10.59 25.21 -24.47
CA GLY A 49 10.14 24.63 -25.75
C GLY A 49 9.31 23.34 -25.60
N GLU A 50 9.50 22.61 -24.51
CA GLU A 50 8.77 21.37 -24.24
C GLU A 50 7.36 21.62 -23.65
N ILE A 51 7.10 22.85 -23.15
CA ILE A 51 5.83 23.26 -22.57
C ILE A 51 4.77 23.50 -23.65
N GLU A 52 5.14 23.93 -24.84
CA GLU A 52 4.22 24.42 -25.90
C GLU A 52 3.12 23.41 -26.29
N ASN A 53 3.41 22.11 -26.18
CA ASN A 53 2.46 21.04 -26.55
C ASN A 53 1.68 20.49 -25.35
N ARG A 54 1.77 21.11 -24.18
CA ARG A 54 1.12 20.66 -22.95
C ARG A 54 0.12 21.70 -22.45
N ARG A 55 -0.91 21.25 -21.75
CA ARG A 55 -1.83 22.17 -21.09
C ARG A 55 -1.13 22.83 -19.89
N ASP A 56 -1.06 24.15 -19.90
CA ASP A 56 -0.44 24.91 -18.81
C ASP A 56 -1.40 25.05 -17.63
N LEU A 57 -1.10 24.37 -16.53
CA LEU A 57 -1.83 24.39 -15.27
C LEU A 57 -1.01 25.00 -14.11
N ARG A 58 0.07 25.72 -14.39
CA ARG A 58 0.95 26.30 -13.36
C ARG A 58 0.26 27.34 -12.47
N ASN A 59 -0.85 27.92 -12.93
CA ASN A 59 -1.66 28.85 -12.15
C ASN A 59 -2.74 28.16 -11.31
N LEU A 60 -2.92 26.83 -11.46
CA LEU A 60 -3.85 26.05 -10.66
C LEU A 60 -3.24 25.79 -9.30
N THR A 61 -4.01 26.01 -8.23
CA THR A 61 -3.58 25.64 -6.87
C THR A 61 -3.60 24.11 -6.74
N ALA A 62 -2.43 23.49 -6.82
CA ALA A 62 -2.23 22.08 -6.61
C ALA A 62 -1.30 21.86 -5.42
N ILE A 63 -1.55 20.82 -4.64
CA ILE A 63 -0.75 20.44 -3.47
C ILE A 63 -0.41 18.96 -3.52
N THR A 64 0.73 18.57 -2.91
CA THR A 64 1.01 17.17 -2.56
C THR A 64 0.73 16.95 -1.08
N ILE A 65 0.29 15.74 -0.68
CA ILE A 65 0.05 15.34 0.71
C ILE A 65 0.66 13.96 0.92
N ASP A 66 1.81 13.90 1.59
CA ASP A 66 2.63 12.70 1.71
C ASP A 66 3.14 12.49 3.14
N GLY A 67 3.91 11.42 3.36
CA GLY A 67 4.68 11.24 4.58
C GLY A 67 5.82 12.27 4.68
N GLU A 68 6.27 12.54 5.91
CA GLU A 68 7.33 13.51 6.19
C GLU A 68 8.64 13.17 5.44
N ASP A 69 8.94 11.88 5.31
CA ASP A 69 10.19 11.36 4.74
C ASP A 69 10.09 11.08 3.23
N ALA A 70 8.88 11.23 2.61
CA ALA A 70 8.67 10.99 1.19
C ALA A 70 9.48 11.97 0.33
N ARG A 71 10.11 11.48 -0.74
CA ARG A 71 10.87 12.25 -1.71
C ARG A 71 10.44 12.05 -3.15
N ASP A 72 9.82 10.93 -3.42
CA ASP A 72 9.28 10.47 -4.69
C ASP A 72 7.79 10.83 -4.79
N LEU A 73 7.51 12.14 -4.95
CA LEU A 73 6.16 12.68 -4.97
C LEU A 73 5.51 12.39 -6.33
N ASP A 74 4.79 11.27 -6.41
CA ASP A 74 4.13 10.80 -7.63
C ASP A 74 2.92 11.62 -8.00
N ASP A 75 2.14 12.12 -7.01
CA ASP A 75 0.83 12.72 -7.20
C ASP A 75 0.66 14.07 -6.52
N ALA A 76 -0.02 14.96 -7.21
CA ALA A 76 -0.54 16.21 -6.69
C ALA A 76 -2.03 16.29 -6.96
N VAL A 77 -2.76 16.99 -6.10
CA VAL A 77 -4.21 17.14 -6.18
C VAL A 77 -4.63 18.60 -6.15
N SER A 78 -5.68 18.92 -6.90
CA SER A 78 -6.36 20.22 -6.89
C SER A 78 -7.86 20.02 -6.78
N LEU A 79 -8.56 20.92 -6.13
CA LEU A 79 -10.01 20.84 -6.00
C LEU A 79 -10.63 22.24 -6.05
N GLU A 80 -11.69 22.37 -6.83
CA GLU A 80 -12.55 23.53 -6.86
C GLU A 80 -14.02 23.10 -6.93
N ILE A 81 -14.93 23.94 -6.44
CA ILE A 81 -16.37 23.76 -6.63
C ILE A 81 -16.81 24.66 -7.77
N ILE A 82 -17.37 24.06 -8.82
CA ILE A 82 -17.90 24.78 -9.98
C ILE A 82 -19.43 24.91 -9.89
N ASP A 83 -20.04 25.58 -10.87
CA ASP A 83 -21.46 25.80 -10.92
C ASP A 83 -22.30 24.56 -10.69
N GLY A 84 -23.38 24.69 -9.90
CA GLY A 84 -24.25 23.57 -9.53
C GLY A 84 -23.75 22.72 -8.36
N GLY A 85 -22.67 23.13 -7.68
CA GLY A 85 -22.11 22.39 -6.53
C GLY A 85 -21.36 21.13 -6.94
N ILE A 86 -20.84 21.10 -8.15
CA ILE A 86 -20.01 20.01 -8.70
C ILE A 86 -18.58 20.20 -8.20
N TYR A 87 -17.98 19.14 -7.68
CA TYR A 87 -16.56 19.11 -7.34
C TYR A 87 -15.73 18.83 -8.60
N ARG A 88 -14.83 19.73 -8.95
CA ARG A 88 -13.82 19.53 -10.00
C ARG A 88 -12.53 19.12 -9.35
N LEU A 89 -12.27 17.81 -9.32
CA LEU A 89 -11.05 17.21 -8.79
C LEU A 89 -10.02 17.07 -9.90
N GLY A 90 -8.84 17.64 -9.70
CA GLY A 90 -7.66 17.38 -10.51
C GLY A 90 -6.73 16.41 -9.78
N VAL A 91 -6.35 15.34 -10.46
CA VAL A 91 -5.28 14.42 -10.05
C VAL A 91 -4.17 14.55 -11.09
N HIS A 92 -2.99 14.95 -10.63
CA HIS A 92 -1.84 15.27 -11.48
C HIS A 92 -0.72 14.31 -11.10
N ILE A 93 -0.35 13.42 -12.02
CA ILE A 93 0.63 12.37 -11.80
C ILE A 93 1.92 12.71 -12.54
N ALA A 94 3.06 12.51 -11.92
CA ALA A 94 4.38 12.71 -12.50
C ALA A 94 4.50 12.06 -13.89
N ASP A 95 4.86 12.82 -14.93
CA ASP A 95 5.02 12.29 -16.29
C ASP A 95 6.39 11.66 -16.48
N VAL A 96 6.59 10.52 -15.83
CA VAL A 96 7.85 9.74 -15.87
C VAL A 96 8.19 9.29 -17.29
N THR A 97 7.18 9.01 -18.13
CA THR A 97 7.37 8.54 -19.51
C THR A 97 7.98 9.59 -20.44
N HIS A 98 8.07 10.83 -20.00
CA HIS A 98 8.81 11.85 -20.74
C HIS A 98 10.32 11.59 -20.70
N TYR A 99 10.82 11.06 -19.61
CA TYR A 99 12.25 10.79 -19.36
C TYR A 99 12.61 9.31 -19.58
N VAL A 100 11.71 8.40 -19.24
CA VAL A 100 11.90 6.94 -19.36
C VAL A 100 11.21 6.45 -20.63
N THR A 101 11.92 6.53 -21.75
CA THR A 101 11.41 6.11 -23.06
C THR A 101 11.51 4.60 -23.24
N GLU A 102 10.56 4.02 -23.96
CA GLU A 102 10.50 2.58 -24.24
C GLU A 102 11.81 2.04 -24.83
N GLY A 103 12.31 0.95 -24.24
CA GLY A 103 13.52 0.26 -24.69
C GLY A 103 14.85 0.92 -24.30
N SER A 104 14.84 2.08 -23.62
CA SER A 104 16.04 2.71 -23.05
C SER A 104 16.66 1.83 -21.95
N ALA A 105 17.89 2.13 -21.53
CA ALA A 105 18.49 1.43 -20.40
C ALA A 105 17.69 1.66 -19.11
N LEU A 106 17.19 2.89 -18.90
CA LEU A 106 16.28 3.24 -17.80
C LEU A 106 15.01 2.40 -17.80
N ASP A 107 14.36 2.24 -18.96
CA ASP A 107 13.12 1.47 -19.09
C ASP A 107 13.33 -0.01 -18.80
N LYS A 108 14.40 -0.60 -19.36
CA LYS A 108 14.75 -2.01 -19.13
C LYS A 108 15.02 -2.28 -17.65
N GLU A 109 15.73 -1.39 -16.97
CA GLU A 109 16.02 -1.54 -15.57
C GLU A 109 14.78 -1.30 -14.69
N ALA A 110 13.93 -0.32 -15.03
CA ALA A 110 12.66 -0.11 -14.36
C ALA A 110 11.75 -1.35 -14.47
N LEU A 111 11.67 -1.97 -15.64
CA LEU A 111 10.96 -3.25 -15.83
C LEU A 111 11.62 -4.37 -15.02
N ASN A 112 12.94 -4.50 -15.04
CA ASN A 112 13.66 -5.52 -14.27
C ASN A 112 13.35 -5.42 -12.77
N ARG A 113 13.29 -4.21 -12.21
CA ARG A 113 12.90 -3.95 -10.81
C ARG A 113 11.41 -4.15 -10.57
N GLY A 114 10.57 -3.70 -11.51
CA GLY A 114 9.10 -3.79 -11.50
C GLY A 114 8.43 -2.88 -10.48
N THR A 115 9.05 -2.67 -9.31
CA THR A 115 8.57 -1.79 -8.23
C THR A 115 9.73 -1.31 -7.36
N SER A 116 9.56 -0.18 -6.65
CA SER A 116 10.42 0.20 -5.53
C SER A 116 10.15 -0.71 -4.33
N VAL A 117 11.14 -0.86 -3.43
CA VAL A 117 11.05 -1.66 -2.19
C VAL A 117 11.41 -0.78 -1.00
N TYR A 118 10.57 -0.77 0.04
CA TYR A 118 10.66 0.14 1.17
C TYR A 118 11.05 -0.61 2.45
N PHE A 119 12.29 -0.42 2.90
CA PHE A 119 12.77 -0.94 4.18
C PHE A 119 12.75 0.16 5.25
N PRO A 120 12.73 -0.18 6.54
CA PRO A 120 12.73 0.82 7.61
C PRO A 120 13.90 1.79 7.60
N ASP A 121 15.07 1.40 7.05
CA ASP A 121 16.30 2.18 7.03
C ASP A 121 16.66 2.74 5.64
N ARG A 122 16.05 2.23 4.57
CA ARG A 122 16.37 2.62 3.19
C ARG A 122 15.25 2.27 2.20
N VAL A 123 15.30 2.92 1.04
CA VAL A 123 14.48 2.59 -0.11
C VAL A 123 15.38 2.04 -1.22
N ILE A 124 14.98 0.94 -1.86
CA ILE A 124 15.55 0.49 -3.13
C ILE A 124 14.61 0.97 -4.23
N PRO A 125 14.90 2.07 -4.90
CA PRO A 125 13.98 2.70 -5.83
C PRO A 125 13.94 1.98 -7.17
N MET A 126 12.80 2.05 -7.86
CA MET A 126 12.65 1.56 -9.24
C MET A 126 13.45 2.40 -10.23
N LEU A 127 13.55 3.69 -10.00
CA LEU A 127 14.27 4.66 -10.83
C LEU A 127 15.39 5.33 -10.03
N PRO A 128 16.49 5.74 -10.66
CA PRO A 128 17.56 6.52 -10.02
C PRO A 128 17.03 7.79 -9.33
N ALA A 129 17.71 8.22 -8.28
CA ALA A 129 17.26 9.32 -7.42
C ALA A 129 17.12 10.66 -8.17
N GLU A 130 17.91 10.89 -9.19
CA GLU A 130 17.86 12.08 -10.05
C GLU A 130 16.50 12.18 -10.78
N LEU A 131 15.89 11.03 -11.08
CA LEU A 131 14.53 10.99 -11.60
C LEU A 131 13.51 10.93 -10.46
N SER A 132 13.61 9.92 -9.59
CA SER A 132 12.55 9.62 -8.60
C SER A 132 12.37 10.74 -7.56
N ASN A 133 13.45 11.39 -7.12
CA ASN A 133 13.41 12.48 -6.13
C ASN A 133 13.63 13.86 -6.78
N GLY A 134 14.12 13.87 -8.04
CA GLY A 134 14.49 15.03 -8.82
C GLY A 134 13.39 15.47 -9.80
N ILE A 135 13.71 15.33 -11.11
CA ILE A 135 12.89 15.92 -12.18
C ILE A 135 11.49 15.33 -12.30
N CYS A 136 11.26 14.06 -11.93
CA CYS A 136 9.94 13.45 -11.95
C CYS A 136 9.12 13.82 -10.71
N SER A 137 9.77 13.97 -9.54
CA SER A 137 9.07 14.29 -8.29
C SER A 137 8.37 15.64 -8.38
N LEU A 138 7.09 15.69 -7.99
CA LEU A 138 6.25 16.90 -8.03
C LEU A 138 6.57 17.83 -6.87
N ASN A 139 7.83 18.29 -6.83
CA ASN A 139 8.34 19.17 -5.79
C ASN A 139 7.64 20.54 -5.81
N ALA A 140 7.39 21.11 -4.62
CA ALA A 140 6.73 22.41 -4.49
C ALA A 140 7.59 23.55 -5.08
N ASN A 141 6.90 24.52 -5.71
CA ASN A 141 7.48 25.70 -6.36
C ASN A 141 8.43 25.39 -7.53
N GLU A 142 8.30 24.21 -8.14
CA GLU A 142 9.04 23.82 -9.32
C GLU A 142 8.07 23.42 -10.45
N ASP A 143 8.39 23.87 -11.68
CA ASP A 143 7.62 23.45 -12.83
C ASP A 143 7.92 21.97 -13.12
N ARG A 144 6.86 21.15 -13.26
CA ARG A 144 6.95 19.70 -13.52
C ARG A 144 5.99 19.27 -14.61
N PHE A 145 6.42 18.31 -15.41
CA PHE A 145 5.51 17.63 -16.33
C PHE A 145 4.64 16.65 -15.57
N ALA A 146 3.35 16.69 -15.88
CA ALA A 146 2.38 15.81 -15.30
C ALA A 146 1.45 15.21 -16.36
N PHE A 147 0.87 14.08 -16.01
CA PHE A 147 -0.29 13.50 -16.67
C PHE A 147 -1.50 13.80 -15.79
N SER A 148 -2.40 14.62 -16.29
CA SER A 148 -3.51 15.13 -15.48
C SER A 148 -4.83 14.50 -15.85
N VAL A 149 -5.60 14.14 -14.83
CA VAL A 149 -6.99 13.69 -14.93
C VAL A 149 -7.86 14.68 -14.17
N ILE A 150 -8.70 15.41 -14.88
CA ILE A 150 -9.68 16.32 -14.28
C ILE A 150 -11.03 15.62 -14.28
N MET A 151 -11.68 15.52 -13.13
CA MET A 151 -12.95 14.83 -12.94
C MET A 151 -13.98 15.76 -12.35
N ASP A 152 -15.12 15.92 -13.01
CA ASP A 152 -16.29 16.64 -12.48
C ASP A 152 -17.18 15.62 -11.74
N ILE A 153 -17.40 15.84 -10.45
CA ILE A 153 -18.00 14.87 -9.54
C ILE A 153 -19.24 15.48 -8.89
N ASP A 154 -20.37 14.80 -8.98
CA ASP A 154 -21.61 15.26 -8.37
C ASP A 154 -21.63 14.98 -6.83
N ASN A 155 -22.66 15.48 -6.16
CA ASN A 155 -22.86 15.34 -4.71
C ASN A 155 -23.15 13.89 -4.25
N LEU A 156 -23.30 12.94 -5.19
CA LEU A 156 -23.40 11.50 -4.93
C LEU A 156 -22.09 10.78 -5.17
N GLY A 157 -21.01 11.50 -5.50
CA GLY A 157 -19.69 10.95 -5.80
C GLY A 157 -19.58 10.28 -7.17
N ARG A 158 -20.46 10.62 -8.14
CA ARG A 158 -20.39 10.08 -9.50
C ARG A 158 -19.59 11.02 -10.38
N VAL A 159 -18.64 10.48 -11.13
CA VAL A 159 -17.94 11.21 -12.18
C VAL A 159 -18.94 11.44 -13.31
N VAL A 160 -19.26 12.70 -13.58
CA VAL A 160 -20.20 13.11 -14.63
C VAL A 160 -19.49 13.56 -15.91
N ASN A 161 -18.23 13.97 -15.77
CA ASN A 161 -17.34 14.30 -16.88
C ASN A 161 -15.89 14.10 -16.46
N HIS A 162 -15.00 13.79 -17.40
CA HIS A 162 -13.56 13.73 -17.16
C HIS A 162 -12.77 14.09 -18.41
N ASP A 163 -11.54 14.55 -18.17
CA ASP A 163 -10.58 14.90 -19.23
C ASP A 163 -9.18 14.42 -18.83
N ILE A 164 -8.45 13.81 -19.78
CA ILE A 164 -7.15 13.19 -19.56
C ILE A 164 -6.15 13.78 -20.57
N PHE A 165 -5.06 14.36 -20.08
CA PHE A 165 -4.12 15.07 -20.94
C PHE A 165 -2.73 15.24 -20.31
N GLU A 166 -1.73 15.50 -21.15
CA GLU A 166 -0.40 15.93 -20.72
C GLU A 166 -0.45 17.41 -20.27
N SER A 167 0.15 17.73 -19.14
CA SER A 167 0.18 19.06 -18.57
C SER A 167 1.55 19.49 -18.06
N VAL A 168 1.68 20.77 -17.75
CA VAL A 168 2.74 21.30 -16.90
C VAL A 168 2.07 21.92 -15.68
N ILE A 169 2.55 21.58 -14.49
CA ILE A 169 2.05 22.07 -13.21
C ILE A 169 3.17 22.72 -12.40
N ASN A 170 2.78 23.54 -11.43
CA ASN A 170 3.65 24.03 -10.37
C ASN A 170 2.94 23.79 -9.04
N VAL A 171 3.46 22.87 -8.24
CA VAL A 171 2.86 22.52 -6.96
C VAL A 171 3.05 23.69 -5.99
N SER A 172 1.93 24.21 -5.48
CA SER A 172 1.93 25.40 -4.63
C SER A 172 2.50 25.12 -3.24
N GLU A 173 2.29 23.93 -2.69
CA GLU A 173 2.72 23.57 -1.36
C GLU A 173 2.87 22.03 -1.24
N ARG A 174 3.92 21.59 -0.55
CA ARG A 174 4.06 20.22 -0.08
C ARG A 174 3.55 20.13 1.35
N MET A 175 2.47 19.40 1.56
CA MET A 175 1.89 19.16 2.88
C MET A 175 2.20 17.75 3.37
N THR A 176 2.15 17.54 4.67
CA THR A 176 2.27 16.21 5.27
C THR A 176 0.92 15.68 5.74
N TYR A 177 0.77 14.35 5.80
CA TYR A 177 -0.43 13.74 6.40
C TYR A 177 -0.67 14.26 7.82
N THR A 178 0.39 14.48 8.59
CA THR A 178 0.33 15.00 9.96
C THR A 178 -0.20 16.43 9.99
N ASP A 179 0.30 17.32 9.14
CA ASP A 179 -0.15 18.71 9.08
C ASP A 179 -1.62 18.81 8.69
N VAL A 180 -2.02 18.10 7.63
CA VAL A 180 -3.41 18.09 7.16
C VAL A 180 -4.36 17.50 8.22
N TYR A 181 -3.95 16.44 8.91
CA TYR A 181 -4.72 15.86 10.01
C TYR A 181 -4.89 16.85 11.17
N ASN A 182 -3.81 17.53 11.58
CA ASN A 182 -3.86 18.50 12.66
C ASN A 182 -4.73 19.72 12.30
N ILE A 183 -4.70 20.15 11.04
CA ILE A 183 -5.60 21.20 10.54
C ILE A 183 -7.06 20.76 10.62
N LEU A 184 -7.39 19.60 10.05
CA LEU A 184 -8.78 19.20 9.82
C LEU A 184 -9.48 18.61 11.06
N GLU A 185 -8.72 18.00 12.00
CA GLU A 185 -9.29 17.31 13.16
C GLU A 185 -8.95 17.99 14.49
N HIS A 186 -7.78 18.64 14.58
CA HIS A 186 -7.34 19.27 15.84
C HIS A 186 -7.45 20.80 15.82
N ASN A 187 -7.79 21.42 14.67
CA ASN A 187 -7.89 22.86 14.52
C ASN A 187 -6.62 23.61 14.99
N ASP A 188 -5.44 23.08 14.61
CA ASP A 188 -4.16 23.67 14.97
C ASP A 188 -4.04 25.08 14.40
N LYS A 189 -3.99 26.09 15.29
CA LYS A 189 -4.05 27.50 14.91
C LYS A 189 -2.79 27.98 14.17
N GLU A 190 -1.63 27.40 14.48
CA GLU A 190 -0.39 27.77 13.82
C GLU A 190 -0.36 27.24 12.39
N LEU A 191 -0.75 25.98 12.19
CA LEU A 191 -0.85 25.39 10.86
C LEU A 191 -1.96 26.05 10.03
N ILE A 192 -3.13 26.34 10.62
CA ILE A 192 -4.22 27.06 9.95
C ILE A 192 -3.75 28.45 9.50
N GLN A 193 -2.98 29.17 10.32
CA GLN A 193 -2.46 30.48 9.94
C GLN A 193 -1.40 30.37 8.82
N ARG A 194 -0.53 29.35 8.90
CA ARG A 194 0.51 29.08 7.89
C ARG A 194 -0.09 28.75 6.53
N TYR A 195 -1.08 27.85 6.51
CA TYR A 195 -1.72 27.34 5.29
C TYR A 195 -3.06 27.99 4.99
N LYS A 196 -3.30 29.20 5.51
CA LYS A 196 -4.58 29.92 5.42
C LYS A 196 -5.24 29.91 4.04
N PRO A 197 -4.52 30.12 2.90
CA PRO A 197 -5.15 30.10 1.58
C PRO A 197 -5.67 28.72 1.16
N LEU A 198 -5.13 27.63 1.73
CA LEU A 198 -5.46 26.25 1.37
C LEU A 198 -6.58 25.65 2.22
N ILE A 199 -6.91 26.26 3.37
CA ILE A 199 -7.89 25.71 4.32
C ILE A 199 -9.24 25.40 3.66
N PRO A 200 -9.85 26.31 2.87
CA PRO A 200 -11.15 26.01 2.23
C PRO A 200 -11.07 24.79 1.28
N MET A 201 -9.96 24.66 0.55
CA MET A 201 -9.74 23.52 -0.35
C MET A 201 -9.58 22.21 0.44
N LEU A 202 -8.85 22.20 1.56
CA LEU A 202 -8.67 21.02 2.41
C LEU A 202 -10.00 20.56 3.03
N GLU A 203 -10.85 21.50 3.47
CA GLU A 203 -12.19 21.19 3.98
C GLU A 203 -13.06 20.56 2.89
N GLN A 204 -13.03 21.11 1.67
CA GLN A 204 -13.75 20.56 0.52
C GLN A 204 -13.21 19.16 0.12
N MET A 205 -11.90 18.95 0.18
CA MET A 205 -11.27 17.64 -0.06
C MET A 205 -11.74 16.60 0.96
N LYS A 206 -11.84 16.99 2.23
CA LYS A 206 -12.41 16.13 3.29
C LYS A 206 -13.85 15.75 2.96
N ASP A 207 -14.69 16.73 2.61
CA ASP A 207 -16.10 16.49 2.30
C ASP A 207 -16.24 15.55 1.11
N LEU A 208 -15.50 15.79 0.03
CA LEU A 208 -15.50 14.90 -1.15
C LEU A 208 -15.02 13.48 -0.80
N ALA A 209 -13.94 13.35 -0.04
CA ALA A 209 -13.43 12.03 0.37
C ALA A 209 -14.47 11.25 1.18
N LEU A 210 -15.21 11.92 2.07
CA LEU A 210 -16.31 11.28 2.82
C LEU A 210 -17.46 10.81 1.91
N ILE A 211 -17.79 11.58 0.87
CA ILE A 211 -18.80 11.20 -0.14
C ILE A 211 -18.32 9.95 -0.91
N LEU A 212 -17.07 9.96 -1.38
CA LEU A 212 -16.48 8.86 -2.16
C LEU A 212 -16.37 7.59 -1.33
N GLY A 213 -15.85 7.68 -0.10
CA GLY A 213 -15.76 6.55 0.81
C GLY A 213 -17.13 5.95 1.14
N LYS A 214 -18.15 6.80 1.35
CA LYS A 214 -19.53 6.33 1.54
C LYS A 214 -20.07 5.60 0.30
N LYS A 215 -19.83 6.13 -0.90
CA LYS A 215 -20.23 5.48 -2.16
C LYS A 215 -19.54 4.11 -2.31
N ARG A 216 -18.22 4.04 -2.08
CA ARG A 216 -17.43 2.81 -2.14
C ARG A 216 -17.95 1.77 -1.15
N LYS A 217 -18.24 2.18 0.07
CA LYS A 217 -18.82 1.32 1.11
C LYS A 217 -20.21 0.79 0.74
N ILE A 218 -21.09 1.64 0.17
CA ILE A 218 -22.42 1.23 -0.32
C ILE A 218 -22.30 0.22 -1.47
N ARG A 219 -21.32 0.39 -2.35
CA ARG A 219 -21.00 -0.56 -3.42
C ARG A 219 -20.55 -1.91 -2.87
N GLY A 220 -19.96 -1.94 -1.68
CA GLY A 220 -19.55 -3.15 -0.97
C GLY A 220 -18.05 -3.38 -0.94
N ALA A 221 -17.24 -2.36 -1.18
CA ALA A 221 -15.80 -2.46 -1.01
C ALA A 221 -15.47 -2.94 0.41
N ILE A 222 -14.55 -3.89 0.50
CA ILE A 222 -14.13 -4.48 1.77
C ILE A 222 -13.03 -3.59 2.35
N ASP A 223 -13.28 -3.08 3.55
CA ASP A 223 -12.37 -2.19 4.26
C ASP A 223 -11.81 -2.92 5.48
N PHE A 224 -10.57 -3.38 5.39
CA PHE A 224 -9.87 -4.03 6.47
C PHE A 224 -9.16 -2.95 7.30
N ASP A 225 -9.65 -2.71 8.51
CA ASP A 225 -9.09 -1.72 9.45
C ASP A 225 -8.04 -2.43 10.33
N PHE A 226 -6.86 -2.72 9.76
CA PHE A 226 -5.74 -3.28 10.50
C PHE A 226 -4.74 -2.19 10.86
N ASP A 227 -4.29 -2.23 12.12
CA ASP A 227 -3.18 -1.39 12.54
C ASP A 227 -1.87 -1.88 11.87
N GLU A 228 -1.16 -0.99 11.20
CA GLU A 228 0.18 -1.24 10.69
C GLU A 228 1.23 -0.79 11.70
N ALA A 229 2.40 -1.43 11.68
CA ALA A 229 3.54 -1.00 12.48
C ALA A 229 4.33 0.08 11.75
N LYS A 230 4.72 1.16 12.43
CA LYS A 230 5.80 2.05 11.99
C LYS A 230 7.04 1.76 12.83
N ILE A 231 8.08 1.25 12.18
CA ILE A 231 9.37 0.96 12.80
C ILE A 231 10.26 2.20 12.61
N ILE A 232 10.74 2.76 13.70
CA ILE A 232 11.66 3.89 13.70
C ILE A 232 13.05 3.37 14.04
N VAL A 233 14.01 3.66 13.18
CA VAL A 233 15.40 3.23 13.35
C VAL A 233 16.33 4.43 13.60
N ASP A 234 17.46 4.18 14.25
CA ASP A 234 18.52 5.16 14.42
C ASP A 234 19.42 5.27 13.16
N GLU A 235 20.44 6.11 13.21
CA GLU A 235 21.42 6.33 12.12
C GLU A 235 22.17 5.05 11.72
N ASN A 236 22.17 4.02 12.57
CA ASN A 236 22.81 2.73 12.32
C ASN A 236 21.83 1.67 11.80
N GLY A 237 20.55 2.03 11.62
CA GLY A 237 19.50 1.10 11.21
C GLY A 237 18.97 0.23 12.33
N LYS A 238 19.31 0.54 13.62
CA LYS A 238 18.80 -0.18 14.79
C LYS A 238 17.43 0.34 15.19
N PRO A 239 16.44 -0.53 15.44
CA PRO A 239 15.10 -0.11 15.85
C PRO A 239 15.12 0.51 17.25
N ILE A 240 14.60 1.74 17.35
CA ILE A 240 14.51 2.51 18.61
C ILE A 240 13.07 2.64 19.12
N GLU A 241 12.09 2.60 18.23
CA GLU A 241 10.68 2.66 18.56
C GLU A 241 9.85 1.88 17.55
N ILE A 242 8.83 1.18 18.03
CA ILE A 242 7.81 0.54 17.19
C ILE A 242 6.45 1.00 17.69
N LYS A 243 5.68 1.64 16.82
CA LYS A 243 4.37 2.18 17.16
C LYS A 243 3.35 1.90 16.06
N LYS A 244 2.07 1.94 16.42
CA LYS A 244 0.97 1.86 15.45
C LYS A 244 0.99 3.04 14.50
N TYR A 245 0.93 2.77 13.21
CA TYR A 245 0.65 3.78 12.20
C TYR A 245 -0.85 4.03 12.15
N LYS A 246 -1.25 5.27 12.41
CA LYS A 246 -2.67 5.64 12.43
C LYS A 246 -3.07 6.20 11.07
N ILE A 247 -3.93 5.49 10.36
CA ILE A 247 -4.58 6.00 9.15
C ILE A 247 -5.55 7.12 9.56
N THR A 248 -5.32 8.31 9.02
CA THR A 248 -6.07 9.53 9.35
C THR A 248 -6.98 9.96 8.19
N ILE A 249 -7.78 11.01 8.41
CA ILE A 249 -8.57 11.61 7.31
C ILE A 249 -7.69 12.13 6.17
N ALA A 250 -6.46 12.56 6.46
CA ALA A 250 -5.53 13.01 5.44
C ALA A 250 -5.13 11.88 4.48
N ASN A 251 -4.84 10.69 5.02
CA ASN A 251 -4.58 9.50 4.22
C ASN A 251 -5.79 9.11 3.37
N LYS A 252 -7.00 9.16 3.97
CA LYS A 252 -8.25 8.82 3.27
C LYS A 252 -8.58 9.77 2.12
N ILE A 253 -8.24 11.05 2.24
CA ILE A 253 -8.41 12.02 1.14
C ILE A 253 -7.62 11.56 -0.09
N ILE A 254 -6.33 11.30 0.07
CA ILE A 254 -5.48 10.87 -1.04
C ILE A 254 -5.89 9.49 -1.55
N GLU A 255 -6.15 8.53 -0.65
CA GLU A 255 -6.63 7.20 -1.01
C GLU A 255 -7.88 7.24 -1.90
N GLU A 256 -8.94 7.93 -1.49
CA GLU A 256 -10.19 7.99 -2.25
C GLU A 256 -10.03 8.71 -3.59
N PHE A 257 -9.16 9.73 -3.67
CA PHE A 257 -8.90 10.44 -4.91
C PHE A 257 -8.10 9.57 -5.90
N MET A 258 -7.09 8.86 -5.41
CA MET A 258 -6.31 7.93 -6.24
C MET A 258 -7.16 6.73 -6.70
N LEU A 259 -7.99 6.17 -5.83
CA LEU A 259 -8.92 5.09 -6.19
C LEU A 259 -9.88 5.55 -7.30
N LEU A 260 -10.49 6.72 -7.16
CA LEU A 260 -11.42 7.26 -8.16
C LEU A 260 -10.70 7.52 -9.50
N CYS A 261 -9.50 8.08 -9.46
CA CYS A 261 -8.69 8.32 -10.64
C CYS A 261 -8.35 7.02 -11.36
N ASN A 262 -7.87 6.02 -10.63
CA ASN A 262 -7.53 4.69 -11.14
C ASN A 262 -8.75 4.00 -11.79
N GLU A 263 -9.93 4.07 -11.15
CA GLU A 263 -11.18 3.55 -11.71
C GLU A 263 -11.56 4.30 -13.01
N THR A 264 -11.50 5.64 -13.00
CA THR A 264 -11.88 6.47 -14.15
C THR A 264 -11.00 6.23 -15.37
N VAL A 265 -9.68 6.18 -15.16
CA VAL A 265 -8.70 5.90 -16.23
C VAL A 265 -8.90 4.48 -16.77
N SER A 266 -9.03 3.49 -15.90
CA SER A 266 -9.23 2.10 -16.31
C SER A 266 -10.50 1.90 -17.13
N GLU A 267 -11.63 2.48 -16.69
CA GLU A 267 -12.91 2.42 -17.40
C GLU A 267 -12.83 3.12 -18.76
N HIS A 268 -12.19 4.29 -18.83
CA HIS A 268 -12.04 5.06 -20.08
C HIS A 268 -11.31 4.23 -21.14
N PHE A 269 -10.14 3.67 -20.81
CA PHE A 269 -9.32 2.92 -21.76
C PHE A 269 -9.87 1.53 -22.09
N TYR A 270 -10.62 0.90 -21.17
CA TYR A 270 -11.36 -0.31 -21.47
C TYR A 270 -12.36 -0.11 -22.62
N TRP A 271 -13.18 0.94 -22.56
CA TRP A 271 -14.18 1.21 -23.60
C TRP A 271 -13.59 1.64 -24.93
N LEU A 272 -12.34 2.10 -24.96
CA LEU A 272 -11.60 2.35 -26.20
C LEU A 272 -11.05 1.06 -26.83
N ASN A 273 -11.16 -0.07 -26.14
CA ASN A 273 -10.66 -1.38 -26.60
C ASN A 273 -9.16 -1.36 -26.95
N ILE A 274 -8.37 -0.70 -26.11
CA ILE A 274 -6.92 -0.57 -26.24
C ILE A 274 -6.25 -1.58 -25.29
N PRO A 275 -5.15 -2.25 -25.68
CA PRO A 275 -4.35 -3.08 -24.79
C PRO A 275 -3.97 -2.30 -23.53
N PHE A 276 -4.22 -2.88 -22.36
CA PHE A 276 -4.02 -2.19 -21.08
C PHE A 276 -3.55 -3.15 -20.00
N VAL A 277 -3.02 -2.63 -18.88
CA VAL A 277 -2.70 -3.43 -17.71
C VAL A 277 -3.72 -3.14 -16.61
N TYR A 278 -4.47 -4.16 -16.24
CA TYR A 278 -5.48 -4.07 -15.18
C TYR A 278 -4.91 -4.56 -13.86
N ARG A 279 -5.43 -4.03 -12.76
CA ARG A 279 -5.23 -4.57 -11.42
C ARG A 279 -6.48 -5.35 -11.03
N ILE A 280 -6.42 -6.65 -11.14
CA ILE A 280 -7.55 -7.53 -10.88
C ILE A 280 -7.47 -8.18 -9.50
N HIS A 281 -8.64 -8.47 -8.94
CA HIS A 281 -8.77 -9.26 -7.73
C HIS A 281 -9.94 -10.22 -7.95
N GLU A 282 -9.60 -11.45 -8.26
CA GLU A 282 -10.56 -12.49 -8.64
C GLU A 282 -11.52 -12.84 -7.51
N ASP A 283 -12.67 -13.41 -7.85
CA ASP A 283 -13.61 -13.94 -6.87
C ASP A 283 -12.93 -14.94 -5.93
N PRO A 284 -13.30 -14.96 -4.65
CA PRO A 284 -12.73 -15.91 -3.71
C PRO A 284 -13.16 -17.35 -4.04
N ASP A 285 -12.26 -18.28 -3.73
CA ASP A 285 -12.52 -19.72 -3.88
C ASP A 285 -13.70 -20.17 -3.00
N ILE A 286 -14.64 -20.93 -3.58
CA ILE A 286 -15.87 -21.37 -2.91
C ILE A 286 -15.54 -22.26 -1.69
N GLU A 287 -14.56 -23.16 -1.80
CA GLU A 287 -14.19 -24.06 -0.69
C GLU A 287 -13.62 -23.27 0.48
N LYS A 288 -12.75 -22.28 0.20
CA LYS A 288 -12.24 -21.37 1.23
C LYS A 288 -13.34 -20.55 1.89
N MET A 289 -14.34 -20.13 1.12
CA MET A 289 -15.49 -19.39 1.65
C MET A 289 -16.41 -20.27 2.49
N GLU A 290 -16.58 -21.54 2.18
CA GLU A 290 -17.29 -22.49 3.03
C GLU A 290 -16.58 -22.71 4.36
N ILE A 291 -15.26 -22.85 4.34
CA ILE A 291 -14.43 -22.95 5.55
C ILE A 291 -14.57 -21.69 6.39
N LEU A 292 -14.41 -20.52 5.77
CA LEU A 292 -14.61 -19.23 6.43
C LEU A 292 -16.02 -19.11 7.05
N ASN A 293 -17.05 -19.51 6.34
CA ASN A 293 -18.42 -19.43 6.84
C ASN A 293 -18.68 -20.36 8.03
N LYS A 294 -18.09 -21.57 8.04
CA LYS A 294 -18.12 -22.47 9.21
C LYS A 294 -17.41 -21.84 10.40
N PHE A 295 -16.27 -21.21 10.16
CA PHE A 295 -15.53 -20.47 11.18
C PHE A 295 -16.38 -19.32 11.77
N LEU A 296 -16.95 -18.46 10.91
CA LEU A 296 -17.78 -17.32 11.31
C LEU A 296 -19.02 -17.74 12.10
N PHE A 297 -19.59 -18.91 11.78
CA PHE A 297 -20.76 -19.45 12.48
C PHE A 297 -20.50 -19.66 13.97
N ASN A 298 -19.26 -20.01 14.37
CA ASN A 298 -18.88 -20.17 15.78
C ASN A 298 -18.98 -18.86 16.59
N PHE A 299 -18.95 -17.72 15.91
CA PHE A 299 -19.06 -16.38 16.50
C PHE A 299 -20.41 -15.72 16.21
N GLY A 300 -21.38 -16.47 15.67
CA GLY A 300 -22.73 -15.97 15.39
C GLY A 300 -22.85 -15.18 14.09
N TYR A 301 -21.82 -15.19 13.22
CA TYR A 301 -21.84 -14.53 11.91
C TYR A 301 -22.08 -15.53 10.78
N LYS A 302 -22.61 -15.05 9.67
CA LYS A 302 -22.87 -15.88 8.47
C LYS A 302 -22.73 -15.07 7.19
N ILE A 303 -22.02 -15.62 6.22
CA ILE A 303 -21.96 -15.12 4.85
C ILE A 303 -23.18 -15.61 4.08
N LYS A 304 -23.86 -14.70 3.40
CA LYS A 304 -25.00 -15.03 2.53
C LYS A 304 -24.53 -15.21 1.09
N GLY A 305 -25.10 -16.18 0.38
CA GLY A 305 -24.87 -16.35 -1.06
C GLY A 305 -23.51 -16.93 -1.44
N ILE A 306 -23.01 -17.94 -0.71
CA ILE A 306 -21.66 -18.54 -0.88
C ILE A 306 -21.33 -18.96 -2.31
N ASN A 307 -22.32 -19.42 -3.10
CA ASN A 307 -22.09 -19.86 -4.48
C ASN A 307 -21.83 -18.72 -5.48
N LYS A 308 -22.18 -17.50 -5.13
CA LYS A 308 -21.89 -16.27 -5.88
C LYS A 308 -21.78 -15.13 -4.89
N ILE A 309 -20.61 -15.03 -4.28
CA ILE A 309 -20.38 -14.06 -3.21
C ILE A 309 -20.19 -12.68 -3.82
N HIS A 310 -20.98 -11.72 -3.35
CA HIS A 310 -20.73 -10.32 -3.61
C HIS A 310 -19.88 -9.73 -2.48
N PRO A 311 -18.88 -8.87 -2.73
CA PRO A 311 -18.01 -8.28 -1.71
C PRO A 311 -18.77 -7.70 -0.52
N ARG A 312 -19.94 -7.09 -0.76
CA ARG A 312 -20.82 -6.55 0.28
C ARG A 312 -21.19 -7.56 1.36
N ALA A 313 -21.32 -8.86 1.01
CA ALA A 313 -21.65 -9.87 1.99
C ALA A 313 -20.54 -10.07 3.03
N LEU A 314 -19.28 -9.87 2.62
CA LEU A 314 -18.11 -9.90 3.49
C LEU A 314 -17.99 -8.60 4.29
N GLN A 315 -18.21 -7.46 3.65
CA GLN A 315 -18.22 -6.14 4.30
C GLN A 315 -19.28 -6.08 5.41
N ASP A 316 -20.47 -6.61 5.18
CA ASP A 316 -21.55 -6.69 6.20
C ASP A 316 -21.10 -7.49 7.44
N VAL A 317 -20.27 -8.52 7.28
CA VAL A 317 -19.73 -9.30 8.41
C VAL A 317 -18.69 -8.48 9.18
N ILE A 318 -17.78 -7.81 8.48
CA ILE A 318 -16.75 -6.94 9.09
C ILE A 318 -17.42 -5.84 9.93
N GLU A 319 -18.41 -5.15 9.35
CA GLU A 319 -19.14 -4.09 10.05
C GLU A 319 -19.87 -4.59 11.31
N LYS A 320 -20.47 -5.77 11.25
CA LYS A 320 -21.15 -6.37 12.43
C LYS A 320 -20.15 -6.82 13.49
N ALA A 321 -18.96 -7.25 13.08
CA ALA A 321 -17.90 -7.66 14.00
C ALA A 321 -17.15 -6.46 14.61
N LYS A 322 -17.27 -5.28 14.01
CA LYS A 322 -16.56 -4.07 14.46
C LYS A 322 -16.81 -3.78 15.94
N GLY A 323 -15.73 -3.54 16.69
CA GLY A 323 -15.78 -3.30 18.14
C GLY A 323 -15.93 -4.57 19.00
N SER A 324 -16.07 -5.76 18.40
CA SER A 324 -16.01 -7.02 19.16
C SER A 324 -14.55 -7.45 19.36
N PRO A 325 -14.26 -8.21 20.43
CA PRO A 325 -12.92 -8.78 20.64
C PRO A 325 -12.42 -9.64 19.49
N GLN A 326 -13.35 -10.22 18.70
CA GLN A 326 -13.06 -11.10 17.57
C GLN A 326 -12.91 -10.37 16.23
N ALA A 327 -13.13 -9.05 16.18
CA ALA A 327 -13.15 -8.28 14.91
C ALA A 327 -11.88 -8.48 14.09
N ARG A 328 -10.71 -8.39 14.74
CA ARG A 328 -9.42 -8.54 14.08
C ARG A 328 -9.22 -9.96 13.53
N MET A 329 -9.51 -10.99 14.32
CA MET A 329 -9.43 -12.37 13.88
C MET A 329 -10.33 -12.64 12.67
N ILE A 330 -11.58 -12.16 12.73
CA ILE A 330 -12.54 -12.30 11.61
C ILE A 330 -11.97 -11.64 10.36
N GLY A 331 -11.44 -10.42 10.49
CA GLY A 331 -10.79 -9.73 9.39
C GLY A 331 -9.59 -10.49 8.82
N THR A 332 -8.70 -10.99 9.68
CA THR A 332 -7.52 -11.77 9.27
C THR A 332 -7.91 -13.07 8.55
N MET A 333 -8.87 -13.83 9.10
CA MET A 333 -9.35 -15.06 8.48
C MET A 333 -10.03 -14.79 7.14
N MET A 334 -10.77 -13.70 7.06
CA MET A 334 -11.40 -13.27 5.81
C MET A 334 -10.35 -12.89 4.76
N LEU A 335 -9.36 -12.07 5.13
CA LEU A 335 -8.27 -11.68 4.21
C LEU A 335 -7.51 -12.90 3.68
N ARG A 336 -7.19 -13.88 4.54
CA ARG A 336 -6.52 -15.13 4.15
C ARG A 336 -7.36 -16.01 3.22
N SER A 337 -8.69 -15.84 3.25
CA SER A 337 -9.61 -16.62 2.41
C SER A 337 -9.83 -15.99 1.04
N LEU A 338 -9.44 -14.72 0.85
CA LEU A 338 -9.48 -14.04 -0.44
C LEU A 338 -8.29 -14.44 -1.32
N GLN A 339 -8.45 -14.21 -2.62
CA GLN A 339 -7.33 -14.27 -3.56
C GLN A 339 -6.39 -13.06 -3.34
N LYS A 340 -5.19 -13.10 -3.92
CA LYS A 340 -4.33 -11.92 -3.97
C LYS A 340 -4.63 -11.13 -5.25
N ALA A 341 -4.68 -9.80 -5.13
CA ALA A 341 -4.74 -8.94 -6.30
C ALA A 341 -3.45 -9.08 -7.12
N ARG A 342 -3.54 -8.98 -8.44
CA ARG A 342 -2.43 -9.09 -9.37
C ARG A 342 -2.62 -8.21 -10.60
N TYR A 343 -1.56 -7.96 -11.32
CA TYR A 343 -1.65 -7.34 -12.64
C TYR A 343 -2.06 -8.37 -13.69
N SER A 344 -2.84 -7.93 -14.67
CA SER A 344 -3.31 -8.76 -15.77
C SER A 344 -3.48 -7.93 -17.02
N PHE A 345 -3.17 -8.52 -18.18
CA PHE A 345 -3.55 -8.00 -19.48
C PHE A 345 -5.05 -8.19 -19.76
N GLU A 346 -5.59 -9.33 -19.31
CA GLU A 346 -7.01 -9.60 -19.42
C GLU A 346 -7.76 -8.84 -18.34
N HIS A 347 -8.84 -8.17 -18.74
CA HIS A 347 -9.72 -7.46 -17.84
C HIS A 347 -10.50 -8.43 -16.96
N ASP A 348 -10.52 -8.14 -15.67
CA ASP A 348 -11.46 -8.68 -14.69
C ASP A 348 -11.75 -7.60 -13.64
N HIS A 349 -12.77 -7.80 -12.83
CA HIS A 349 -13.12 -6.88 -11.75
C HIS A 349 -12.12 -6.95 -10.59
N HIS A 350 -12.18 -5.97 -9.71
CA HIS A 350 -11.42 -5.97 -8.46
C HIS A 350 -12.36 -6.27 -7.28
N PHE A 351 -12.45 -7.54 -6.88
CA PHE A 351 -13.37 -8.00 -5.85
C PHE A 351 -13.29 -7.18 -4.55
N GLY A 352 -12.11 -7.02 -3.97
CA GLY A 352 -11.96 -6.30 -2.69
C GLY A 352 -12.44 -4.84 -2.72
N LEU A 353 -12.23 -4.13 -3.83
CA LEU A 353 -12.73 -2.77 -4.05
C LEU A 353 -14.17 -2.73 -4.54
N ALA A 354 -14.77 -3.87 -4.87
CA ALA A 354 -16.03 -3.96 -5.58
C ALA A 354 -16.06 -3.08 -6.85
N ALA A 355 -14.91 -2.94 -7.53
CA ALA A 355 -14.74 -2.10 -8.71
C ALA A 355 -14.83 -2.94 -9.98
N GLY A 356 -15.64 -2.52 -10.95
CA GLY A 356 -15.76 -3.19 -12.25
C GLY A 356 -14.52 -3.01 -13.12
N TYR A 357 -13.88 -1.85 -13.04
CA TYR A 357 -12.66 -1.48 -13.77
C TYR A 357 -11.66 -0.94 -12.78
N TYR A 358 -10.43 -1.46 -12.82
CA TYR A 358 -9.38 -0.93 -11.97
C TYR A 358 -7.99 -1.17 -12.57
N SER A 359 -7.17 -0.14 -12.55
CA SER A 359 -5.76 -0.18 -12.96
C SER A 359 -4.95 0.71 -12.02
N HIS A 360 -3.67 0.46 -11.92
CA HIS A 360 -2.76 1.36 -11.22
C HIS A 360 -2.22 2.39 -12.22
N PHE A 361 -2.53 3.66 -12.00
CA PHE A 361 -2.11 4.79 -12.85
C PHE A 361 -1.31 5.84 -12.06
N THR A 362 -1.48 5.89 -10.75
CA THR A 362 -1.14 7.04 -9.91
C THR A 362 0.26 7.03 -9.31
N ALA A 363 1.12 6.04 -9.62
CA ALA A 363 2.47 5.98 -9.05
C ALA A 363 3.56 5.45 -10.02
N PRO A 364 3.82 6.13 -11.16
CA PRO A 364 4.78 5.69 -12.18
C PRO A 364 6.24 5.81 -11.76
N ILE A 365 6.58 6.59 -10.73
CA ILE A 365 7.95 6.67 -10.19
C ILE A 365 8.35 5.35 -9.54
N ARG A 366 7.40 4.67 -8.89
CA ARG A 366 7.65 3.49 -8.07
C ARG A 366 6.97 2.21 -8.53
N ARG A 367 6.13 2.23 -9.58
CA ARG A 367 5.48 1.04 -10.14
C ARG A 367 5.56 1.02 -11.65
N TYR A 368 6.14 -0.02 -12.22
CA TYR A 368 6.29 -0.16 -13.67
C TYR A 368 4.96 -0.32 -14.43
N PRO A 369 3.91 -1.01 -13.92
CA PRO A 369 2.61 -1.04 -14.59
C PRO A 369 2.02 0.35 -14.84
N ASP A 370 2.15 1.28 -13.91
CA ASP A 370 1.72 2.67 -14.06
C ASP A 370 2.50 3.35 -15.19
N LEU A 371 3.82 3.14 -15.24
CA LEU A 371 4.68 3.71 -16.27
C LEU A 371 4.27 3.24 -17.67
N VAL A 372 4.02 1.95 -17.88
CA VAL A 372 3.63 1.43 -19.19
C VAL A 372 2.22 1.89 -19.59
N ILE A 373 1.30 2.00 -18.63
CA ILE A 373 -0.04 2.57 -18.88
C ILE A 373 0.06 4.03 -19.34
N HIS A 374 0.87 4.86 -18.69
CA HIS A 374 1.10 6.24 -19.11
C HIS A 374 1.63 6.32 -20.55
N ARG A 375 2.50 5.40 -20.95
CA ARG A 375 3.03 5.33 -22.31
C ARG A 375 1.93 5.05 -23.33
N ILE A 376 1.11 4.04 -23.11
CA ILE A 376 -0.03 3.68 -23.96
C ILE A 376 -1.01 4.86 -24.09
N MET A 377 -1.38 5.46 -22.96
CA MET A 377 -2.29 6.60 -22.92
C MET A 377 -1.74 7.79 -23.69
N LYS A 378 -0.46 8.10 -23.51
CA LYS A 378 0.23 9.20 -24.21
C LYS A 378 0.24 8.99 -25.73
N GLU A 379 0.55 7.80 -26.21
CA GLU A 379 0.51 7.46 -27.63
C GLU A 379 -0.89 7.62 -28.23
N TYR A 380 -1.92 7.17 -27.49
CA TYR A 380 -3.31 7.33 -27.90
C TYR A 380 -3.71 8.81 -28.01
N ILE A 381 -3.44 9.61 -26.98
CA ILE A 381 -3.80 11.05 -26.94
C ILE A 381 -3.08 11.83 -28.03
N LYS A 382 -1.84 11.46 -28.36
CA LYS A 382 -1.07 12.07 -29.47
C LYS A 382 -1.52 11.60 -30.84
N GLY A 383 -2.43 10.63 -30.95
CA GLY A 383 -2.90 10.08 -32.21
C GLY A 383 -1.85 9.26 -32.98
N VAL A 384 -0.83 8.74 -32.26
CA VAL A 384 0.23 7.89 -32.82
C VAL A 384 0.03 6.40 -32.52
N PHE A 385 -1.05 6.06 -31.79
CA PHE A 385 -1.43 4.69 -31.50
C PHE A 385 -2.15 4.09 -32.70
N ASP A 386 -1.49 3.19 -33.43
CA ASP A 386 -2.00 2.49 -34.59
C ASP A 386 -2.08 0.97 -34.38
N GLU A 387 -2.45 0.21 -35.41
CA GLU A 387 -2.56 -1.25 -35.35
C GLU A 387 -1.23 -1.92 -34.99
N THR A 388 -0.10 -1.38 -35.46
CA THR A 388 1.22 -1.90 -35.14
C THR A 388 1.52 -1.76 -33.64
N ARG A 389 1.14 -0.63 -33.04
CA ARG A 389 1.29 -0.41 -31.61
C ARG A 389 0.31 -1.29 -30.82
N ASN A 390 -0.90 -1.50 -31.33
CA ASN A 390 -1.88 -2.41 -30.74
C ASN A 390 -1.36 -3.84 -30.67
N GLU A 391 -0.83 -4.37 -31.79
CA GLU A 391 -0.20 -5.69 -31.84
C GLU A 391 0.99 -5.79 -30.88
N HIS A 392 1.89 -4.80 -30.90
CA HIS A 392 3.06 -4.74 -30.02
C HIS A 392 2.67 -4.84 -28.54
N TYR A 393 1.74 -3.99 -28.07
CA TYR A 393 1.32 -4.03 -26.67
C TYR A 393 0.57 -5.32 -26.32
N SER A 394 -0.24 -5.85 -27.23
CA SER A 394 -0.92 -7.14 -27.03
C SER A 394 0.07 -8.30 -26.84
N GLU A 395 1.25 -8.23 -27.48
CA GLU A 395 2.30 -9.22 -27.33
C GLU A 395 3.08 -9.08 -26.00
N ILE A 396 3.46 -7.86 -25.60
CA ILE A 396 4.36 -7.66 -24.47
C ILE A 396 3.66 -7.55 -23.11
N LEU A 397 2.42 -7.02 -23.05
CA LEU A 397 1.75 -6.74 -21.77
C LEU A 397 1.45 -7.98 -20.91
N PRO A 398 1.12 -9.16 -21.45
CA PRO A 398 0.94 -10.36 -20.65
C PRO A 398 2.18 -10.70 -19.80
N GLU A 399 3.37 -10.66 -20.38
CA GLU A 399 4.62 -10.94 -19.68
C GLU A 399 5.00 -9.82 -18.69
N ILE A 400 4.78 -8.55 -19.06
CA ILE A 400 4.98 -7.41 -18.17
C ILE A 400 4.10 -7.54 -16.91
N ALA A 401 2.80 -7.82 -17.10
CA ALA A 401 1.86 -7.96 -15.98
C ALA A 401 2.24 -9.10 -15.03
N LYS A 402 2.64 -10.24 -15.58
CA LYS A 402 3.12 -11.40 -14.82
C LYS A 402 4.41 -11.09 -14.06
N HIS A 403 5.39 -10.47 -14.74
CA HIS A 403 6.66 -10.09 -14.13
C HIS A 403 6.46 -9.09 -12.99
N CYS A 404 5.70 -8.02 -13.21
CA CYS A 404 5.43 -7.01 -12.18
C CYS A 404 4.68 -7.59 -10.97
N SER A 405 3.72 -8.51 -11.18
CA SER A 405 3.06 -9.22 -10.08
C SER A 405 4.03 -10.05 -9.25
N GLN A 406 5.01 -10.70 -9.89
CA GLN A 406 6.03 -11.46 -9.18
C GLN A 406 7.00 -10.55 -8.43
N ARG A 407 7.40 -9.42 -9.02
CA ARG A 407 8.28 -8.43 -8.35
C ARG A 407 7.61 -7.78 -7.16
N GLU A 408 6.34 -7.41 -7.27
CA GLU A 408 5.54 -6.90 -6.16
C GLU A 408 5.47 -7.91 -5.01
N LYS A 409 5.16 -9.18 -5.31
CA LYS A 409 5.15 -10.24 -4.31
C LYS A 409 6.50 -10.39 -3.59
N ASN A 410 7.61 -10.35 -4.35
CA ASN A 410 8.95 -10.45 -3.77
C ASN A 410 9.27 -9.24 -2.88
N ALA A 411 8.85 -8.03 -3.29
CA ALA A 411 9.01 -6.81 -2.51
C ALA A 411 8.25 -6.89 -1.18
N GLU A 412 6.93 -7.22 -1.22
CA GLU A 412 6.10 -7.40 -0.03
C GLU A 412 6.67 -8.43 0.95
N GLU A 413 7.18 -9.56 0.44
CA GLU A 413 7.77 -10.60 1.26
C GLU A 413 9.09 -10.15 1.90
N ALA A 414 9.92 -9.41 1.15
CA ALA A 414 11.18 -8.87 1.67
C ALA A 414 10.96 -7.76 2.72
N GLU A 415 10.01 -6.85 2.48
CA GLU A 415 9.62 -5.81 3.42
C GLU A 415 9.11 -6.42 4.74
N ARG A 416 8.20 -7.40 4.65
CA ARG A 416 7.68 -8.10 5.83
C ARG A 416 8.78 -8.84 6.60
N ASP A 417 9.68 -9.53 5.89
CA ASP A 417 10.78 -10.25 6.51
C ASP A 417 11.75 -9.30 7.23
N CYS A 418 11.95 -8.11 6.69
CA CYS A 418 12.75 -7.07 7.32
C CYS A 418 12.04 -6.50 8.56
N ASP A 419 10.75 -6.24 8.47
CA ASP A 419 9.95 -5.76 9.59
C ASP A 419 9.96 -6.76 10.75
N ASP A 420 9.76 -8.04 10.47
CA ASP A 420 9.79 -9.10 11.47
C ASP A 420 11.18 -9.25 12.11
N MET A 421 12.25 -9.11 11.32
CA MET A 421 13.62 -9.08 11.83
C MET A 421 13.84 -7.88 12.75
N LYS A 422 13.42 -6.67 12.36
CA LYS A 422 13.56 -5.45 13.16
C LYS A 422 12.70 -5.48 14.42
N LYS A 423 11.50 -6.06 14.37
CA LYS A 423 10.66 -6.32 15.56
C LYS A 423 11.36 -7.25 16.54
N ALA A 424 11.96 -8.33 16.04
CA ALA A 424 12.73 -9.25 16.87
C ALA A 424 14.00 -8.58 17.45
N GLU A 425 14.71 -7.76 16.66
CA GLU A 425 15.85 -6.98 17.15
C GLU A 425 15.45 -6.03 18.28
N TYR A 426 14.34 -5.31 18.13
CA TYR A 426 13.79 -4.42 19.16
C TYR A 426 13.49 -5.18 20.45
N MET A 427 12.80 -6.32 20.35
CA MET A 427 12.38 -7.12 21.50
C MET A 427 13.55 -7.81 22.23
N LYS A 428 14.73 -7.91 21.63
CA LYS A 428 15.94 -8.42 22.28
C LYS A 428 16.30 -7.64 23.55
N SER A 429 16.03 -6.32 23.55
CA SER A 429 16.29 -5.43 24.70
C SER A 429 15.28 -5.58 25.83
N TYR A 430 14.18 -6.29 25.61
CA TYR A 430 13.07 -6.47 26.56
C TYR A 430 12.95 -7.92 27.07
N ILE A 431 13.98 -8.77 26.85
CA ILE A 431 13.99 -10.12 27.40
C ILE A 431 13.96 -10.03 28.94
N GLY A 432 13.00 -10.73 29.56
CA GLY A 432 12.75 -10.70 30.99
C GLY A 432 11.71 -9.68 31.43
N GLU A 433 11.14 -8.88 30.52
CA GLU A 433 10.09 -7.92 30.82
C GLU A 433 8.69 -8.50 30.53
N VAL A 434 7.70 -7.99 31.27
CA VAL A 434 6.31 -8.42 31.20
C VAL A 434 5.48 -7.40 30.43
N PHE A 435 4.70 -7.89 29.47
CA PHE A 435 3.78 -7.09 28.66
C PHE A 435 2.35 -7.63 28.76
N THR A 436 1.39 -6.76 28.53
CA THR A 436 0.01 -7.16 28.28
C THR A 436 -0.21 -7.21 26.77
N GLY A 437 -0.83 -8.28 26.30
CA GLY A 437 -1.17 -8.45 24.89
C GLY A 437 -2.50 -9.13 24.70
N ILE A 438 -2.94 -9.21 23.44
CA ILE A 438 -4.18 -9.85 23.03
C ILE A 438 -3.81 -11.11 22.23
N ILE A 439 -4.48 -12.23 22.51
CA ILE A 439 -4.31 -13.45 21.71
C ILE A 439 -4.84 -13.17 20.31
N SER A 440 -3.92 -13.10 19.34
CA SER A 440 -4.20 -12.79 17.94
C SER A 440 -4.54 -14.02 17.10
N ASN A 441 -3.92 -15.16 17.43
CA ASN A 441 -4.15 -16.42 16.74
C ASN A 441 -3.84 -17.62 17.66
N ILE A 442 -4.46 -18.77 17.35
CA ILE A 442 -4.24 -20.03 18.09
C ILE A 442 -4.02 -21.17 17.08
N ALA A 443 -2.98 -21.97 17.33
CA ALA A 443 -2.60 -23.11 16.55
C ALA A 443 -2.37 -24.36 17.42
N SER A 444 -2.22 -25.52 16.81
CA SER A 444 -1.97 -26.79 17.54
C SER A 444 -0.70 -26.80 18.36
N PHE A 445 0.26 -25.90 18.12
CA PHE A 445 1.55 -25.81 18.80
C PHE A 445 1.65 -24.65 19.80
N GLY A 446 0.65 -23.78 19.88
CA GLY A 446 0.65 -22.64 20.78
C GLY A 446 -0.32 -21.53 20.38
N MET A 447 -0.15 -20.39 20.99
CA MET A 447 -0.92 -19.19 20.68
C MET A 447 -0.01 -18.01 20.39
N PHE A 448 -0.42 -17.17 19.45
CA PHE A 448 0.24 -15.91 19.16
C PHE A 448 -0.40 -14.81 19.98
N VAL A 449 0.44 -13.97 20.58
CA VAL A 449 0.01 -12.83 21.39
C VAL A 449 0.59 -11.58 20.79
N GLU A 450 -0.27 -10.62 20.48
CA GLU A 450 0.10 -9.34 19.96
C GLU A 450 0.07 -8.28 21.06
N LEU A 451 1.15 -7.52 21.14
CA LEU A 451 1.32 -6.38 22.04
C LEU A 451 0.67 -5.11 21.47
N ASP A 452 0.49 -4.09 22.29
CA ASP A 452 -0.11 -2.82 21.86
C ASP A 452 0.64 -2.13 20.71
N ASN A 453 1.93 -2.38 20.56
CA ASN A 453 2.77 -1.83 19.48
C ASN A 453 2.78 -2.70 18.22
N THR A 454 1.84 -3.64 18.09
CA THR A 454 1.70 -4.59 16.95
C THR A 454 2.77 -5.69 16.86
N ILE A 455 3.67 -5.80 17.84
CA ILE A 455 4.62 -6.90 17.89
C ILE A 455 3.89 -8.18 18.28
N GLU A 456 4.08 -9.24 17.51
CA GLU A 456 3.51 -10.56 17.79
C GLU A 456 4.58 -11.54 18.25
N GLY A 457 4.28 -12.31 19.30
CA GLY A 457 5.16 -13.39 19.78
C GLY A 457 4.40 -14.67 20.07
N LEU A 458 5.11 -15.78 20.07
CA LEU A 458 4.56 -17.13 20.25
C LEU A 458 4.67 -17.59 21.69
N VAL A 459 3.54 -17.93 22.31
CA VAL A 459 3.48 -18.74 23.53
C VAL A 459 3.31 -20.20 23.12
N ARG A 460 4.35 -20.99 23.30
CA ARG A 460 4.34 -22.43 22.94
C ARG A 460 3.53 -23.23 23.95
N LEU A 461 2.81 -24.26 23.51
CA LEU A 461 2.13 -25.18 24.42
C LEU A 461 3.09 -25.81 25.43
N SER A 462 4.34 -26.10 25.01
CA SER A 462 5.38 -26.67 25.86
C SER A 462 5.87 -25.74 26.98
N SER A 463 5.60 -24.43 26.90
CA SER A 463 5.92 -23.43 27.94
C SER A 463 4.76 -23.18 28.91
N MET A 464 3.59 -23.80 28.70
CA MET A 464 2.40 -23.65 29.54
C MET A 464 2.41 -24.80 30.57
N GLU A 465 3.03 -24.56 31.74
CA GLU A 465 3.28 -25.59 32.76
C GLU A 465 2.11 -25.78 33.74
N ASP A 466 1.14 -24.87 33.75
CA ASP A 466 0.01 -24.87 34.67
C ASP A 466 -1.01 -25.99 34.42
N ASP A 467 -1.17 -26.40 33.12
CA ASP A 467 -2.08 -27.49 32.72
C ASP A 467 -1.64 -28.12 31.39
N TYR A 468 -2.25 -29.24 31.02
CA TYR A 468 -2.15 -29.81 29.67
C TYR A 468 -3.21 -29.17 28.78
N TYR A 469 -2.77 -28.41 27.77
CA TYR A 469 -3.66 -27.71 26.85
C TYR A 469 -3.85 -28.49 25.56
N ARG A 470 -5.12 -28.67 25.16
CA ARG A 470 -5.50 -29.25 23.90
C ARG A 470 -6.08 -28.17 22.99
N TYR A 471 -5.66 -28.16 21.75
CA TYR A 471 -6.24 -27.32 20.72
C TYR A 471 -7.61 -27.86 20.27
N ASP A 472 -8.63 -27.04 20.39
CA ASP A 472 -9.96 -27.30 19.82
C ASP A 472 -10.06 -26.58 18.48
N GLU A 473 -9.83 -27.34 17.40
CA GLU A 473 -9.86 -26.84 16.02
C GLU A 473 -11.24 -26.28 15.64
N LYS A 474 -12.32 -26.81 16.21
CA LYS A 474 -13.67 -26.36 15.94
C LYS A 474 -13.97 -24.99 16.52
N HIS A 475 -13.44 -24.69 17.71
CA HIS A 475 -13.73 -23.44 18.43
C HIS A 475 -12.52 -22.49 18.44
N TYR A 476 -11.42 -22.85 17.79
CA TYR A 476 -10.17 -22.06 17.75
C TYR A 476 -9.72 -21.59 19.15
N CYS A 477 -9.63 -22.53 20.08
CA CYS A 477 -9.23 -22.24 21.45
C CYS A 477 -8.32 -23.34 22.01
N LEU A 478 -7.56 -22.98 23.07
CA LEU A 478 -6.83 -23.94 23.89
C LEU A 478 -7.65 -24.23 25.15
N ILE A 479 -7.86 -25.52 25.45
CA ILE A 479 -8.62 -25.98 26.61
C ILE A 479 -7.71 -26.80 27.52
N GLY A 480 -7.52 -26.34 28.75
CA GLY A 480 -6.81 -27.08 29.77
C GLY A 480 -7.59 -28.32 30.23
N GLU A 481 -6.91 -29.46 30.34
CA GLU A 481 -7.56 -30.74 30.65
C GLU A 481 -7.99 -30.84 32.12
N ARG A 482 -7.17 -30.28 33.03
CA ARG A 482 -7.38 -30.35 34.49
C ARG A 482 -8.21 -29.18 34.98
N MET A 483 -7.72 -27.95 34.78
CA MET A 483 -8.35 -26.74 35.33
C MET A 483 -9.48 -26.20 34.46
N ARG A 484 -9.69 -26.73 33.25
CA ARG A 484 -10.69 -26.28 32.29
C ARG A 484 -10.53 -24.81 31.88
N LYS A 485 -9.36 -24.22 32.16
CA LYS A 485 -9.01 -22.90 31.72
C LYS A 485 -9.00 -22.88 30.20
N THR A 486 -9.63 -21.89 29.61
CA THR A 486 -9.75 -21.80 28.16
C THR A 486 -9.15 -20.47 27.72
N TYR A 487 -8.27 -20.53 26.71
CA TYR A 487 -7.74 -19.36 26.03
C TYR A 487 -8.38 -19.24 24.67
N ARG A 488 -8.92 -18.07 24.39
CA ARG A 488 -9.59 -17.75 23.10
C ARG A 488 -8.91 -16.58 22.44
N ILE A 489 -9.06 -16.52 21.14
CA ILE A 489 -8.62 -15.35 20.37
C ILE A 489 -9.41 -14.13 20.85
N GLY A 490 -8.69 -13.02 21.09
CA GLY A 490 -9.23 -11.80 21.67
C GLY A 490 -9.10 -11.70 23.20
N ASP A 491 -8.71 -12.77 23.90
CA ASP A 491 -8.45 -12.71 25.33
C ASP A 491 -7.18 -11.89 25.60
N MET A 492 -7.25 -11.04 26.63
CA MET A 492 -6.07 -10.32 27.14
C MET A 492 -5.26 -11.24 28.05
N VAL A 493 -3.97 -11.29 27.83
CA VAL A 493 -3.02 -12.08 28.61
C VAL A 493 -1.78 -11.26 28.96
N LYS A 494 -1.13 -11.65 30.06
CA LYS A 494 0.20 -11.14 30.39
C LYS A 494 1.23 -12.13 29.93
N VAL A 495 2.27 -11.63 29.30
CA VAL A 495 3.34 -12.42 28.73
C VAL A 495 4.70 -11.87 29.12
N LEU A 496 5.60 -12.78 29.46
CA LEU A 496 7.01 -12.53 29.69
C LEU A 496 7.77 -12.79 28.39
N VAL A 497 8.64 -11.89 27.98
CA VAL A 497 9.54 -12.10 26.84
C VAL A 497 10.65 -13.06 27.27
N ILE A 498 10.66 -14.28 26.74
CA ILE A 498 11.66 -15.29 27.09
C ILE A 498 12.81 -15.41 26.10
N ARG A 499 12.53 -15.09 24.82
CA ARG A 499 13.52 -15.15 23.75
C ARG A 499 13.11 -14.25 22.59
N SER A 500 14.11 -13.63 21.97
CA SER A 500 13.94 -12.94 20.69
C SER A 500 15.18 -13.17 19.81
N SER A 501 14.96 -13.55 18.54
CA SER A 501 16.03 -13.86 17.57
C SER A 501 15.72 -13.19 16.23
N PRO A 502 16.46 -12.12 15.89
CA PRO A 502 16.38 -11.47 14.57
C PRO A 502 16.69 -12.44 13.42
N GLU A 503 17.62 -13.36 13.64
CA GLU A 503 18.08 -14.33 12.63
C GLU A 503 16.96 -15.29 12.20
N THR A 504 16.13 -15.71 13.14
CA THR A 504 14.96 -16.56 12.88
C THR A 504 13.65 -15.75 12.79
N ARG A 505 13.71 -14.44 13.05
CA ARG A 505 12.56 -13.53 13.07
C ARG A 505 11.46 -13.99 14.04
N GLN A 506 11.87 -14.60 15.15
CA GLN A 506 10.95 -15.18 16.14
C GLN A 506 11.08 -14.51 17.50
N ILE A 507 9.92 -14.27 18.11
CA ILE A 507 9.78 -13.80 19.46
C ILE A 507 8.98 -14.84 20.23
N ASP A 508 9.59 -15.41 21.28
CA ASP A 508 8.93 -16.39 22.14
C ASP A 508 8.51 -15.70 23.45
N PHE A 509 7.27 -15.93 23.84
CA PHE A 509 6.65 -15.47 25.07
C PHE A 509 6.33 -16.64 25.99
N ALA A 510 6.26 -16.39 27.30
CA ALA A 510 5.65 -17.27 28.28
C ALA A 510 4.50 -16.56 28.99
N LEU A 511 3.45 -17.29 29.35
CA LEU A 511 2.39 -16.73 30.19
C LEU A 511 2.93 -16.43 31.59
N THR A 512 2.46 -15.35 32.20
CA THR A 512 2.80 -15.00 33.59
C THR A 512 1.60 -14.39 34.27
N ASP A 513 1.50 -14.63 35.59
CA ASP A 513 0.53 -13.98 36.49
C ASP A 513 1.18 -12.81 37.24
N GLU A 514 2.47 -12.53 37.05
CA GLU A 514 3.18 -11.44 37.71
C GLU A 514 2.62 -10.06 37.32
N LYS A 515 2.62 -9.16 38.33
CA LYS A 515 2.05 -7.81 38.22
C LYS A 515 3.03 -6.83 37.59
#